data_a0e0d57584356d330ce9c7716a8b247d
#
_entry.id   a0e0d57584356d330ce9c7716a8b247d
#
_cell.length_a   1.000
_cell.length_b   1.000
_cell.length_c   1.000
_cell.angle_alpha   90.00
_cell.angle_beta   90.00
_cell.angle_gamma   90.00
#
_symmetry.space_group_name_H-M   'P 1'
#
loop_
_entity.id
_entity.type
_entity.pdbx_description
1 polymer ?
#
loop_
_entity_poly.entity_id
_entity_poly.type
_entity_poly.pdbx_seq_one_letter_code
_entity_poly.pdbx_strand_id
1 'polypeptide(L)' 'MSEERVSGTVKWFNDDKGFGFIEREDGKDVFVHHSAIVAEGFRTLKEGQKVTMEVTQGQKGPQAENVIAE' A
#
# COMPACT_ATOMS: atom_id res chain seq x y z
N MET A 1 -5.23 13.11 17.58
CA MET A 1 -3.96 12.49 17.25
C MET A 1 -3.82 12.36 15.75
N SER A 2 -2.71 12.74 15.26
CA SER A 2 -2.48 12.67 13.83
C SER A 2 -1.86 11.32 13.49
N GLU A 3 -2.29 10.79 12.39
CA GLU A 3 -1.72 9.58 11.85
C GLU A 3 -0.70 9.97 10.82
N GLU A 4 0.44 9.38 10.92
CA GLU A 4 1.50 9.66 9.98
C GLU A 4 1.26 8.87 8.72
N ARG A 5 1.25 9.58 7.61
CA ARG A 5 1.18 8.92 6.32
C ARG A 5 2.59 8.78 5.78
N VAL A 6 2.84 7.63 5.18
CA VAL A 6 4.16 7.27 4.68
C VAL A 6 4.08 7.20 3.17
N SER A 7 5.08 7.76 2.52
CA SER A 7 5.18 7.64 1.06
C SER A 7 5.87 6.34 0.69
N GLY A 8 5.41 5.76 -0.41
CA GLY A 8 6.01 4.53 -0.90
C GLY A 8 5.83 4.40 -2.39
N THR A 9 6.48 3.38 -2.93
CA THR A 9 6.39 3.05 -4.35
C THR A 9 5.94 1.61 -4.47
N VAL A 10 4.94 1.38 -5.30
CA VAL A 10 4.42 0.02 -5.49
C VAL A 10 5.51 -0.84 -6.12
N LYS A 11 5.85 -1.91 -5.43
CA LYS A 11 6.86 -2.84 -5.91
C LYS A 11 6.24 -3.79 -6.93
N TRP A 12 5.10 -4.36 -6.58
CA TRP A 12 4.28 -5.12 -7.49
C TRP A 12 2.90 -5.29 -6.87
N PHE A 13 1.92 -5.58 -7.72
CA PHE A 13 0.57 -5.80 -7.25
C PHE A 13 -0.09 -6.81 -8.18
N ASN A 14 -0.75 -7.81 -7.59
CA ASN A 14 -1.43 -8.85 -8.33
C ASN A 14 -2.93 -8.58 -8.28
N ASP A 15 -3.50 -8.18 -9.41
CA ASP A 15 -4.92 -7.83 -9.48
C ASP A 15 -5.80 -9.04 -9.26
N ASP A 16 -5.39 -10.19 -9.74
CA ASP A 16 -6.21 -11.40 -9.61
C ASP A 16 -6.35 -11.82 -8.16
N LYS A 17 -5.27 -11.72 -7.41
CA LYS A 17 -5.28 -12.14 -6.00
C LYS A 17 -5.62 -11.00 -5.07
N GLY A 18 -5.49 -9.76 -5.53
CA GLY A 18 -5.87 -8.59 -4.76
C GLY A 18 -4.87 -8.20 -3.69
N PHE A 19 -3.59 -8.45 -3.88
CA PHE A 19 -2.58 -8.02 -2.92
C PHE A 19 -1.26 -7.75 -3.62
N GLY A 20 -0.37 -7.07 -2.89
CA GLY A 20 0.94 -6.78 -3.40
C GLY A 20 1.82 -6.22 -2.30
N PHE A 21 2.90 -5.56 -2.72
CA PHE A 21 3.85 -4.97 -1.80
C PHE A 21 4.21 -3.57 -2.25
N ILE A 22 4.39 -2.70 -1.26
CA ILE A 22 4.81 -1.32 -1.48
C ILE A 22 6.14 -1.15 -0.76
N GLU A 23 7.11 -0.57 -1.44
CA GLU A 23 8.41 -0.30 -0.85
C GLU A 23 8.39 1.09 -0.25
N ARG A 24 8.68 1.17 1.06
CA ARG A 24 8.74 2.46 1.75
C ARG A 24 10.05 3.17 1.41
N GLU A 25 10.08 4.45 1.74
CA GLU A 25 11.28 5.26 1.48
C GLU A 25 12.50 4.71 2.21
N ASP A 26 12.29 4.06 3.35
CA ASP A 26 13.41 3.48 4.10
C ASP A 26 13.82 2.11 3.58
N GLY A 27 13.20 1.66 2.49
CA GLY A 27 13.57 0.42 1.84
C GLY A 27 12.85 -0.81 2.34
N LYS A 28 11.94 -0.66 3.29
CA LYS A 28 11.20 -1.80 3.84
C LYS A 28 9.92 -2.02 3.05
N ASP A 29 9.61 -3.28 2.81
CA ASP A 29 8.39 -3.64 2.10
C ASP A 29 7.22 -3.69 3.06
N VAL A 30 6.05 -3.27 2.55
CA VAL A 30 4.81 -3.28 3.32
C VAL A 30 3.77 -4.02 2.51
N PHE A 31 3.08 -4.97 3.14
CA PHE A 31 2.02 -5.71 2.49
C PHE A 31 0.82 -4.81 2.27
N VAL A 32 0.17 -4.95 1.11
CA VAL A 32 -1.05 -4.20 0.81
C VAL A 32 -2.08 -5.15 0.22
N HIS A 33 -3.32 -5.03 0.70
CA HIS A 33 -4.46 -5.77 0.18
C HIS A 33 -5.38 -4.78 -0.53
N HIS A 34 -6.13 -5.25 -1.54
CA HIS A 34 -6.97 -4.33 -2.31
C HIS A 34 -7.99 -3.60 -1.43
N SER A 35 -8.41 -4.21 -0.34
CA SER A 35 -9.36 -3.58 0.56
C SER A 35 -8.77 -2.37 1.28
N ALA A 36 -7.46 -2.25 1.30
CA ALA A 36 -6.77 -1.12 1.93
C ALA A 36 -6.58 0.06 0.98
N ILE A 37 -6.91 -0.11 -0.29
CA ILE A 37 -6.75 0.95 -1.29
C ILE A 37 -7.98 1.83 -1.30
N VAL A 38 -7.78 3.14 -1.15
CA VAL A 38 -8.86 4.11 -1.19
C VAL A 38 -8.94 4.63 -2.62
N ALA A 39 -9.94 4.17 -3.35
CA ALA A 39 -10.10 4.57 -4.74
C ALA A 39 -11.54 4.35 -5.15
N GLU A 40 -11.98 5.13 -6.14
CA GLU A 40 -13.27 4.89 -6.77
C GLU A 40 -13.05 3.92 -7.93
N GLY A 41 -13.94 2.95 -8.05
CA GLY A 41 -13.82 1.97 -9.11
C GLY A 41 -12.85 0.87 -8.74
N PHE A 42 -11.94 0.56 -9.64
CA PHE A 42 -10.99 -0.53 -9.42
C PHE A 42 -9.97 -0.17 -8.36
N ARG A 43 -9.79 -1.07 -7.42
CA ARG A 43 -8.79 -0.92 -6.38
C ARG A 43 -7.55 -1.69 -6.78
N THR A 44 -6.77 -1.07 -7.63
CA THR A 44 -5.57 -1.69 -8.16
C THR A 44 -4.42 -0.69 -8.12
N LEU A 45 -3.22 -1.24 -8.13
CA LEU A 45 -2.00 -0.44 -8.13
C LEU A 45 -1.11 -0.93 -9.26
N LYS A 46 -0.28 -0.03 -9.75
CA LYS A 46 0.65 -0.36 -10.82
C LYS A 46 2.07 -0.35 -10.27
N GLU A 47 2.88 -1.22 -10.83
CA GLU A 47 4.29 -1.28 -10.45
C GLU A 47 4.96 0.07 -10.70
N GLY A 48 5.68 0.55 -9.69
CA GLY A 48 6.35 1.84 -9.79
C GLY A 48 5.51 3.04 -9.44
N GLN A 49 4.23 2.82 -9.13
CA GLN A 49 3.32 3.92 -8.81
C GLN A 49 3.62 4.48 -7.42
N LYS A 50 3.57 5.80 -7.30
CA LYS A 50 3.77 6.47 -6.01
C LYS A 50 2.46 6.51 -5.26
N VAL A 51 2.52 6.20 -3.97
CA VAL A 51 1.34 6.17 -3.11
C VAL A 51 1.70 6.73 -1.74
N THR A 52 0.67 7.14 -1.01
CA THR A 52 0.80 7.41 0.42
C THR A 52 -0.09 6.43 1.17
N MET A 53 0.30 6.12 2.38
CA MET A 53 -0.39 5.08 3.14
C MET A 53 -0.12 5.24 4.61
N GLU A 54 -0.93 4.55 5.41
CA GLU A 54 -0.68 4.38 6.84
C GLU A 54 -0.16 2.97 7.04
N VAL A 55 0.81 2.82 7.91
CA VAL A 55 1.42 1.51 8.16
C VAL A 55 0.99 1.02 9.53
N THR A 56 0.42 -0.17 9.55
CA THR A 56 0.00 -0.82 10.79
C THR A 56 0.66 -2.18 10.88
N GLN A 57 0.61 -2.78 12.06
CA GLN A 57 1.12 -4.12 12.25
C GLN A 57 0.02 -5.13 12.01
N GLY A 58 0.20 -5.96 11.00
CA GLY A 58 -0.71 -7.04 10.70
C GLY A 58 -0.14 -8.38 11.09
N GLN A 59 -0.86 -9.43 10.79
CA GLN A 59 -0.42 -10.78 11.13
C GLN A 59 0.84 -11.18 10.36
N LYS A 60 1.01 -10.63 9.18
CA LYS A 60 2.15 -10.96 8.33
C LYS A 60 3.27 -9.94 8.43
N GLY A 61 3.15 -8.99 9.35
CA GLY A 61 4.13 -7.93 9.51
C GLY A 61 3.54 -6.58 9.16
N PRO A 62 4.37 -5.62 8.76
CA PRO A 62 3.87 -4.28 8.41
C PRO A 62 2.87 -4.37 7.26
N GLN A 63 1.79 -3.63 7.39
CA GLN A 63 0.67 -3.69 6.47
C GLN A 63 0.20 -2.28 6.15
N ALA A 64 -0.07 -2.02 4.88
CA ALA A 64 -0.53 -0.71 4.44
C ALA A 64 -2.03 -0.59 4.62
N GLU A 65 -2.47 0.60 5.03
CA GLU A 65 -3.88 0.93 5.20
C GLU A 65 -4.13 2.28 4.56
N ASN A 66 -5.35 2.50 4.11
CA ASN A 66 -5.75 3.78 3.53
C ASN A 66 -4.77 4.25 2.47
N VAL A 67 -4.48 3.36 1.53
CA VAL A 67 -3.51 3.63 0.47
C VAL A 67 -4.16 4.54 -0.55
N ILE A 68 -3.50 5.66 -0.82
CA ILE A 68 -3.99 6.65 -1.78
C ILE A 68 -2.90 6.87 -2.82
N ALA A 69 -3.27 6.73 -4.10
CA ALA A 69 -2.34 6.99 -5.20
C ALA A 69 -2.08 8.49 -5.30
N GLU A 70 -0.82 8.84 -5.48
CA GLU A 70 -0.46 10.24 -5.67
C GLU A 70 -0.73 10.69 -7.10
#